data_ada1990a525c06279c8ea69f1a6c0024
#
_entry.id   ada1990a525c06279c8ea69f1a6c0024
#
_cell.length_a   1.000
_cell.length_b   1.000
_cell.length_c   1.000
_cell.angle_alpha   90.00
_cell.angle_beta   90.00
_cell.angle_gamma   90.00
#
_symmetry.space_group_name_H-M   'P 1'
#
loop_
_entity.id
_entity.type
_entity.pdbx_description
1 polymer ?
#
loop_
_entity_poly.entity_id
_entity_poly.type
_entity_poly.pdbx_seq_one_letter_code
_entity_poly.pdbx_strand_id
1 'polypeptide(L)'
;MMAVKFNLRAAGSGDAEFVFRLSNDVLVRRNSANSKEIRWEDHVKWFARMLESPDCIFFIVESDGVPIGQVRFNRRERGWECSGSLLPAWRGKGLSARFLRAALIRSGLPEVVGMSKVSNRIAIKPLLDNGYEFVRNETLNGEEYEVYRYLDCVFTIAEMSANHRGDFGRAKELVAAAAASGADAVKLQTYTADTMTLDCKTGPFLISGGTLWDGMTMHELYGRASTPWEWTAELKAYAESLGIELFSTPFDKTAVDFLEGVKVPRYKIASFEAVDIPLIRYTAAKGKPMLISVGVSSPEEMQEAVDACFAEGNFDVTLLKCTSAYPAKPEKMHLATIRDMVERFGSQGVRIGLSDHSLGPEVPVAAVALGARVIEKHLTLDRPEGDAESSFALTPNEFGAMVKAAKGVLSAVGDVSYAADPTGRRGRRSLFVAEDMKMGEVFTERNVRSVRPGDGCDPKFLPEILGKRARCDLAKGTPMKVDYLG
;
A
#
# COMPACT_ATOMS: atom_id res chain seq x y z
N MET A 1 -19.68 22.86 -2.06
CA MET A 1 -18.79 23.32 -0.96
C MET A 1 -17.38 22.98 -1.40
N MET A 2 -16.45 23.93 -1.46
CA MET A 2 -15.06 23.57 -1.82
C MET A 2 -14.52 22.55 -0.83
N ALA A 3 -13.85 21.54 -1.34
CA ALA A 3 -13.27 20.48 -0.52
C ALA A 3 -12.18 21.07 0.39
N VAL A 4 -12.26 20.78 1.67
CA VAL A 4 -11.23 21.20 2.63
C VAL A 4 -9.91 20.54 2.25
N LYS A 5 -8.89 21.32 1.92
CA LYS A 5 -7.52 20.85 1.77
C LYS A 5 -6.93 20.59 3.15
N PHE A 6 -6.21 19.50 3.30
CA PHE A 6 -5.47 19.20 4.52
C PHE A 6 -4.16 18.50 4.18
N ASN A 7 -3.24 18.51 5.12
CA ASN A 7 -1.99 17.78 5.05
C ASN A 7 -1.73 17.08 6.38
N LEU A 8 -0.90 16.02 6.36
CA LEU A 8 -0.38 15.35 7.54
C LEU A 8 1.11 15.64 7.69
N ARG A 9 1.51 16.06 8.88
CA ARG A 9 2.92 16.06 9.27
C ARG A 9 3.15 15.27 10.54
N ALA A 10 4.38 14.83 10.76
CA ALA A 10 4.75 14.24 12.05
C ALA A 10 4.52 15.24 13.18
N ALA A 11 4.06 14.75 14.34
CA ALA A 11 3.95 15.55 15.54
C ALA A 11 5.34 15.94 16.07
N GLY A 12 5.47 17.15 16.59
CA GLY A 12 6.70 17.66 17.22
C GLY A 12 6.44 18.20 18.61
N SER A 13 7.51 18.55 19.34
CA SER A 13 7.40 19.05 20.72
C SER A 13 6.51 20.29 20.85
N GLY A 14 6.45 21.14 19.83
CA GLY A 14 5.59 22.33 19.80
C GLY A 14 4.09 22.06 19.75
N ASP A 15 3.66 20.81 19.50
CA ASP A 15 2.26 20.44 19.39
C ASP A 15 1.60 20.07 20.72
N ALA A 16 2.37 20.04 21.81
CA ALA A 16 1.91 19.56 23.11
C ALA A 16 0.63 20.28 23.59
N GLU A 17 0.58 21.61 23.49
CA GLU A 17 -0.59 22.41 23.90
C GLU A 17 -1.81 22.14 23.01
N PHE A 18 -1.62 22.06 21.70
CA PHE A 18 -2.69 21.74 20.76
C PHE A 18 -3.30 20.37 21.06
N VAL A 19 -2.46 19.34 21.21
CA VAL A 19 -2.90 17.97 21.49
C VAL A 19 -3.56 17.88 22.87
N PHE A 20 -3.07 18.65 23.86
CA PHE A 20 -3.68 18.73 25.20
C PHE A 20 -5.11 19.26 25.13
N ARG A 21 -5.32 20.42 24.48
CA ARG A 21 -6.64 21.02 24.32
C ARG A 21 -7.59 20.08 23.57
N LEU A 22 -7.13 19.48 22.47
CA LEU A 22 -7.91 18.54 21.68
C LEU A 22 -8.27 17.27 22.49
N SER A 23 -7.34 16.76 23.28
CA SER A 23 -7.54 15.57 24.11
C SER A 23 -8.50 15.80 25.27
N ASN A 24 -8.62 17.03 25.75
CA ASN A 24 -9.56 17.44 26.82
C ASN A 24 -10.89 17.99 26.28
N ASP A 25 -11.10 17.97 24.96
CA ASP A 25 -12.41 18.26 24.39
C ASP A 25 -13.48 17.31 24.99
N VAL A 26 -14.62 17.85 25.37
CA VAL A 26 -15.70 17.11 26.07
C VAL A 26 -16.11 15.85 25.32
N LEU A 27 -16.27 15.93 24.00
CA LEU A 27 -16.69 14.79 23.19
C LEU A 27 -15.55 13.74 23.09
N VAL A 28 -14.30 14.20 22.98
CA VAL A 28 -13.14 13.30 22.97
C VAL A 28 -13.00 12.57 24.29
N ARG A 29 -13.15 13.26 25.43
CA ARG A 29 -13.11 12.62 26.75
C ARG A 29 -14.24 11.60 26.93
N ARG A 30 -15.46 11.97 26.58
CA ARG A 30 -16.63 11.08 26.65
C ARG A 30 -16.43 9.76 25.90
N ASN A 31 -15.78 9.83 24.75
CA ASN A 31 -15.55 8.67 23.87
C ASN A 31 -14.22 7.95 24.16
N SER A 32 -13.37 8.46 25.04
CA SER A 32 -12.14 7.80 25.44
C SER A 32 -12.39 6.69 26.47
N ALA A 33 -11.50 5.70 26.54
CA ALA A 33 -11.56 4.62 27.53
C ALA A 33 -11.44 5.15 28.97
N ASN A 34 -10.70 6.25 29.15
CA ASN A 34 -10.68 7.02 30.40
C ASN A 34 -11.32 8.39 30.14
N SER A 35 -12.47 8.66 30.71
CA SER A 35 -13.23 9.90 30.49
C SER A 35 -12.80 11.07 31.41
N LYS A 36 -11.89 10.84 32.37
CA LYS A 36 -11.41 11.89 33.27
C LYS A 36 -10.60 12.95 32.53
N GLU A 37 -10.66 14.19 33.01
CA GLU A 37 -9.82 15.28 32.52
C GLU A 37 -8.33 14.94 32.68
N ILE A 38 -7.54 15.31 31.69
CA ILE A 38 -6.10 15.10 31.66
C ILE A 38 -5.44 16.36 32.28
N ARG A 39 -4.54 16.18 33.22
CA ARG A 39 -3.76 17.29 33.81
C ARG A 39 -2.62 17.65 32.86
N TRP A 40 -2.26 18.93 32.83
CA TRP A 40 -1.20 19.42 31.96
C TRP A 40 0.15 18.72 32.17
N GLU A 41 0.56 18.61 33.44
CA GLU A 41 1.85 18.00 33.81
C GLU A 41 1.94 16.52 33.39
N ASP A 42 0.83 15.79 33.46
CA ASP A 42 0.75 14.38 33.02
C ASP A 42 0.78 14.29 31.51
N HIS A 43 0.10 15.24 30.85
CA HIS A 43 0.07 15.31 29.38
C HIS A 43 1.46 15.57 28.80
N VAL A 44 2.19 16.54 29.29
CA VAL A 44 3.53 16.89 28.80
C VAL A 44 4.48 15.70 28.89
N LYS A 45 4.49 15.00 30.02
CA LYS A 45 5.31 13.79 30.21
C LYS A 45 4.90 12.66 29.27
N TRP A 46 3.60 12.46 29.12
CA TRP A 46 3.07 11.46 28.20
C TRP A 46 3.39 11.79 26.74
N PHE A 47 3.21 13.06 26.33
CA PHE A 47 3.43 13.49 24.95
C PHE A 47 4.91 13.36 24.56
N ALA A 48 5.83 13.80 25.40
CA ALA A 48 7.27 13.65 25.19
C ALA A 48 7.65 12.17 25.00
N ARG A 49 7.15 11.28 25.87
CA ARG A 49 7.36 9.83 25.75
C ARG A 49 6.79 9.26 24.44
N MET A 50 5.64 9.76 23.96
CA MET A 50 5.06 9.29 22.70
C MET A 50 5.88 9.70 21.48
N LEU A 51 6.49 10.89 21.50
CA LEU A 51 7.35 11.36 20.41
C LEU A 51 8.66 10.56 20.30
N GLU A 52 9.18 10.05 21.41
CA GLU A 52 10.42 9.27 21.46
C GLU A 52 10.19 7.76 21.26
N SER A 53 8.93 7.30 21.37
CA SER A 53 8.62 5.87 21.35
C SER A 53 8.64 5.31 19.94
N PRO A 54 9.39 4.23 19.65
CA PRO A 54 9.31 3.51 18.38
C PRO A 54 7.95 2.80 18.20
N ASP A 55 7.18 2.62 19.28
CA ASP A 55 5.85 2.03 19.28
C ASP A 55 4.74 3.09 19.11
N CYS A 56 5.07 4.29 18.64
CA CYS A 56 4.12 5.36 18.38
C CYS A 56 4.42 6.07 17.05
N ILE A 57 3.44 6.09 16.15
CA ILE A 57 3.44 6.92 14.94
C ILE A 57 2.39 8.00 15.15
N PHE A 58 2.81 9.27 15.17
CA PHE A 58 1.95 10.37 15.55
C PHE A 58 1.95 11.46 14.48
N PHE A 59 0.76 11.77 13.92
CA PHE A 59 0.57 12.82 12.93
C PHE A 59 -0.35 13.92 13.44
N ILE A 60 -0.03 15.15 13.05
CA ILE A 60 -0.91 16.33 13.14
C ILE A 60 -1.59 16.51 11.79
N VAL A 61 -2.90 16.73 11.84
CA VAL A 61 -3.71 17.11 10.67
C VAL A 61 -3.76 18.61 10.60
N GLU A 62 -3.35 19.20 9.48
CA GLU A 62 -3.32 20.65 9.27
C GLU A 62 -4.19 21.06 8.08
N SER A 63 -4.78 22.24 8.14
CA SER A 63 -5.37 22.94 6.99
C SER A 63 -4.75 24.33 6.91
N ASP A 64 -4.20 24.69 5.76
CA ASP A 64 -3.49 25.95 5.54
C ASP A 64 -2.44 26.27 6.62
N GLY A 65 -1.68 25.25 7.03
CA GLY A 65 -0.64 25.34 8.06
C GLY A 65 -1.15 25.44 9.51
N VAL A 66 -2.48 25.39 9.72
CA VAL A 66 -3.10 25.44 11.04
C VAL A 66 -3.48 24.03 11.53
N PRO A 67 -3.05 23.58 12.72
CA PRO A 67 -3.46 22.30 13.28
C PRO A 67 -4.98 22.24 13.53
N ILE A 68 -5.62 21.20 12.98
CA ILE A 68 -7.07 20.99 13.07
C ILE A 68 -7.45 19.66 13.70
N GLY A 69 -6.49 18.72 13.81
CA GLY A 69 -6.72 17.39 14.36
C GLY A 69 -5.43 16.61 14.57
N GLN A 70 -5.61 15.40 15.02
CA GLN A 70 -4.53 14.43 15.18
C GLN A 70 -4.97 13.04 14.74
N VAL A 71 -3.99 12.21 14.36
CA VAL A 71 -4.14 10.77 14.23
C VAL A 71 -2.84 10.10 14.68
N ARG A 72 -2.99 9.01 15.41
CA ARG A 72 -1.82 8.29 15.92
C ARG A 72 -2.09 6.79 15.92
N PHE A 73 -1.01 6.03 15.77
CA PHE A 73 -0.98 4.59 15.93
C PHE A 73 -0.06 4.26 17.10
N ASN A 74 -0.54 3.42 18.02
CA ASN A 74 0.26 2.94 19.14
C ASN A 74 0.33 1.42 19.07
N ARG A 75 1.53 0.87 19.16
CA ARG A 75 1.72 -0.57 19.27
C ARG A 75 1.37 -1.03 20.68
N ARG A 76 0.49 -2.01 20.77
CA ARG A 76 0.03 -2.62 22.03
C ARG A 76 0.00 -4.14 21.88
N GLU A 77 -0.44 -4.85 22.92
CA GLU A 77 -0.55 -6.31 22.88
C GLU A 77 -1.37 -6.85 21.69
N ARG A 78 -2.35 -6.09 21.23
CA ARG A 78 -3.23 -6.43 20.09
C ARG A 78 -2.68 -6.04 18.73
N GLY A 79 -1.50 -5.45 18.66
CA GLY A 79 -0.95 -4.86 17.45
C GLY A 79 -1.01 -3.32 17.46
N TRP A 80 -1.00 -2.72 16.28
CA TRP A 80 -1.10 -1.27 16.11
C TRP A 80 -2.54 -0.80 16.25
N GLU A 81 -2.82 0.04 17.25
CA GLU A 81 -4.14 0.62 17.50
C GLU A 81 -4.21 2.07 17.04
N CYS A 82 -5.23 2.41 16.22
CA CYS A 82 -5.44 3.77 15.75
C CYS A 82 -6.30 4.60 16.72
N SER A 83 -5.99 5.89 16.79
CA SER A 83 -6.75 6.91 17.52
C SER A 83 -6.71 8.22 16.77
N GLY A 84 -7.85 8.86 16.55
CA GLY A 84 -7.92 10.13 15.84
C GLY A 84 -8.97 11.06 16.40
N SER A 85 -8.74 12.37 16.29
CA SER A 85 -9.68 13.40 16.73
C SER A 85 -9.52 14.70 15.94
N LEU A 86 -10.62 15.46 15.84
CA LEU A 86 -10.71 16.77 15.18
C LEU A 86 -11.22 17.82 16.13
N LEU A 87 -10.77 19.05 15.96
CA LEU A 87 -11.38 20.22 16.59
C LEU A 87 -12.88 20.32 16.25
N PRO A 88 -13.74 20.82 17.17
CA PRO A 88 -15.18 20.91 16.98
C PRO A 88 -15.59 21.57 15.65
N ALA A 89 -14.94 22.67 15.27
CA ALA A 89 -15.22 23.42 14.04
C ALA A 89 -14.99 22.63 12.75
N TRP A 90 -14.26 21.49 12.82
CA TRP A 90 -13.89 20.66 11.69
C TRP A 90 -14.64 19.32 11.61
N ARG A 91 -15.47 19.02 12.60
CA ARG A 91 -16.31 17.81 12.64
C ARG A 91 -17.48 17.91 11.65
N GLY A 92 -18.00 16.76 11.22
CA GLY A 92 -19.15 16.71 10.29
C GLY A 92 -18.84 17.06 8.84
N LYS A 93 -17.58 17.36 8.49
CA LYS A 93 -17.15 17.75 7.12
C LYS A 93 -16.55 16.60 6.31
N GLY A 94 -16.75 15.34 6.70
CA GLY A 94 -16.22 14.17 6.00
C GLY A 94 -14.68 13.98 6.11
N LEU A 95 -13.99 14.77 6.94
CA LEU A 95 -12.53 14.75 7.04
C LEU A 95 -11.97 13.50 7.71
N SER A 96 -12.71 12.88 8.65
CA SER A 96 -12.18 11.78 9.47
C SER A 96 -11.76 10.56 8.64
N ALA A 97 -12.54 10.16 7.65
CA ALA A 97 -12.18 9.07 6.76
C ALA A 97 -10.95 9.41 5.91
N ARG A 98 -10.85 10.66 5.44
CA ARG A 98 -9.77 11.14 4.58
C ARG A 98 -8.43 11.19 5.30
N PHE A 99 -8.37 11.81 6.49
CA PHE A 99 -7.11 11.87 7.24
C PHE A 99 -6.69 10.51 7.79
N LEU A 100 -7.64 9.61 8.12
CA LEU A 100 -7.33 8.24 8.50
C LEU A 100 -6.68 7.49 7.34
N ARG A 101 -7.23 7.61 6.11
CA ARG A 101 -6.63 7.05 4.89
C ARG A 101 -5.21 7.57 4.69
N ALA A 102 -5.01 8.88 4.78
CA ALA A 102 -3.70 9.49 4.64
C ALA A 102 -2.70 8.97 5.70
N ALA A 103 -3.16 8.80 6.93
CA ALA A 103 -2.34 8.28 8.01
C ALA A 103 -1.97 6.80 7.81
N LEU A 104 -2.91 5.97 7.33
CA LEU A 104 -2.64 4.57 6.97
C LEU A 104 -1.59 4.48 5.86
N ILE A 105 -1.74 5.26 4.79
CA ILE A 105 -0.78 5.30 3.68
C ILE A 105 0.60 5.74 4.17
N ARG A 106 0.67 6.81 4.96
CA ARG A 106 1.93 7.36 5.48
C ARG A 106 2.60 6.47 6.52
N SER A 107 1.82 5.73 7.31
CA SER A 107 2.37 4.82 8.31
C SER A 107 2.97 3.56 7.70
N GLY A 108 2.46 3.10 6.55
CA GLY A 108 2.85 1.85 5.93
C GLY A 108 2.55 0.60 6.76
N LEU A 109 1.70 0.73 7.80
CA LEU A 109 1.39 -0.37 8.70
C LEU A 109 0.59 -1.47 7.99
N PRO A 110 1.00 -2.74 8.07
CA PRO A 110 0.33 -3.84 7.38
C PRO A 110 -1.00 -4.22 8.02
N GLU A 111 -1.14 -3.97 9.32
CA GLU A 111 -2.35 -4.27 10.09
C GLU A 111 -2.59 -3.19 11.15
N VAL A 112 -3.83 -2.73 11.26
CA VAL A 112 -4.22 -1.73 12.27
C VAL A 112 -5.56 -2.08 12.89
N VAL A 113 -5.65 -2.02 14.20
CA VAL A 113 -6.88 -2.20 14.97
C VAL A 113 -7.53 -0.85 15.22
N GLY A 114 -8.81 -0.74 14.92
CA GLY A 114 -9.67 0.39 15.28
C GLY A 114 -10.69 -0.03 16.34
N MET A 115 -10.85 0.78 17.38
CA MET A 115 -11.84 0.52 18.42
C MET A 115 -12.75 1.73 18.61
N SER A 116 -14.04 1.49 18.73
CA SER A 116 -15.02 2.53 19.04
C SER A 116 -16.08 2.03 20.00
N LYS A 117 -16.50 2.89 20.94
CA LYS A 117 -17.70 2.58 21.76
C LYS A 117 -18.88 2.35 20.83
N VAL A 118 -19.71 1.34 21.12
CA VAL A 118 -20.94 1.05 20.37
C VAL A 118 -21.85 2.28 20.27
N SER A 119 -21.85 3.12 21.29
CA SER A 119 -22.60 4.39 21.31
C SER A 119 -22.04 5.48 20.38
N ASN A 120 -20.78 5.35 19.92
CA ASN A 120 -20.10 6.35 19.08
C ASN A 120 -20.11 5.97 17.59
N ARG A 121 -21.29 5.81 17.02
CA ARG A 121 -21.49 5.43 15.61
C ARG A 121 -20.77 6.32 14.60
N ILE A 122 -20.54 7.60 14.94
CA ILE A 122 -19.85 8.55 14.06
C ILE A 122 -18.38 8.15 13.84
N ALA A 123 -17.72 7.55 14.82
CA ALA A 123 -16.33 7.12 14.70
C ALA A 123 -16.17 5.79 13.93
N ILE A 124 -17.22 5.01 13.78
CA ILE A 124 -17.21 3.73 13.07
C ILE A 124 -17.16 3.95 11.55
N LYS A 125 -17.94 4.91 11.04
CA LYS A 125 -18.00 5.19 9.61
C LYS A 125 -16.62 5.45 8.98
N PRO A 126 -15.73 6.30 9.53
CA PRO A 126 -14.37 6.47 9.01
C PRO A 126 -13.53 5.18 8.95
N LEU A 127 -13.75 4.24 9.87
CA LEU A 127 -13.09 2.93 9.81
C LEU A 127 -13.59 2.13 8.61
N LEU A 128 -14.91 1.97 8.48
CA LEU A 128 -15.52 1.23 7.36
C LEU A 128 -15.17 1.84 6.00
N ASP A 129 -15.20 3.18 5.88
CA ASP A 129 -14.82 3.91 4.67
C ASP A 129 -13.34 3.69 4.27
N ASN A 130 -12.51 3.15 5.17
CA ASN A 130 -11.11 2.80 4.94
C ASN A 130 -10.83 1.29 4.90
N GLY A 131 -11.87 0.46 4.76
CA GLY A 131 -11.71 -0.97 4.60
C GLY A 131 -11.40 -1.73 5.89
N TYR A 132 -11.71 -1.14 7.05
CA TYR A 132 -11.70 -1.91 8.29
C TYR A 132 -12.89 -2.86 8.33
N GLU A 133 -12.64 -4.09 8.73
CA GLU A 133 -13.66 -5.12 8.91
C GLU A 133 -13.96 -5.32 10.39
N PHE A 134 -15.24 -5.54 10.72
CA PHE A 134 -15.66 -5.88 12.09
C PHE A 134 -15.07 -7.22 12.51
N VAL A 135 -14.50 -7.28 13.70
CA VAL A 135 -13.90 -8.50 14.26
C VAL A 135 -14.73 -9.07 15.39
N ARG A 136 -15.06 -8.24 16.40
CA ARG A 136 -15.80 -8.66 17.59
C ARG A 136 -16.27 -7.48 18.43
N ASN A 137 -17.20 -7.76 19.34
CA ASN A 137 -17.49 -6.87 20.47
C ASN A 137 -16.53 -7.18 21.63
N GLU A 138 -16.25 -6.16 22.44
CA GLU A 138 -15.39 -6.28 23.62
C GLU A 138 -15.85 -5.32 24.72
N THR A 139 -15.86 -5.77 25.97
CA THR A 139 -16.19 -4.94 27.13
C THR A 139 -14.91 -4.44 27.80
N LEU A 140 -14.74 -3.12 27.87
CA LEU A 140 -13.61 -2.46 28.57
C LEU A 140 -14.16 -1.47 29.61
N ASN A 141 -13.75 -1.62 30.85
CA ASN A 141 -14.16 -0.75 31.95
C ASN A 141 -15.69 -0.62 32.09
N GLY A 142 -16.44 -1.70 31.77
CA GLY A 142 -17.90 -1.71 31.83
C GLY A 142 -18.62 -1.06 30.65
N GLU A 143 -17.88 -0.67 29.60
CA GLU A 143 -18.41 -0.11 28.37
C GLU A 143 -18.21 -1.07 27.19
N GLU A 144 -19.19 -1.14 26.28
CA GLU A 144 -19.15 -1.98 25.09
C GLU A 144 -18.44 -1.28 23.94
N TYR A 145 -17.48 -1.97 23.31
CA TYR A 145 -16.72 -1.54 22.16
C TYR A 145 -16.90 -2.50 20.99
N GLU A 146 -16.95 -1.96 19.78
CA GLU A 146 -16.75 -2.69 18.55
C GLU A 146 -15.28 -2.59 18.15
N VAL A 147 -14.67 -3.74 17.82
CA VAL A 147 -13.29 -3.87 17.38
C VAL A 147 -13.30 -4.15 15.89
N TYR A 148 -12.53 -3.37 15.15
CA TYR A 148 -12.36 -3.44 13.71
C TYR A 148 -10.89 -3.68 13.37
N ARG A 149 -10.62 -4.31 12.24
CA ARG A 149 -9.27 -4.58 11.75
C ARG A 149 -9.12 -4.11 10.31
N TYR A 150 -8.09 -3.34 10.05
CA TYR A 150 -7.60 -3.00 8.72
C TYR A 150 -6.43 -3.93 8.39
N LEU A 151 -6.44 -4.46 7.18
CA LEU A 151 -5.30 -5.18 6.60
C LEU A 151 -4.87 -4.45 5.33
N ASP A 152 -3.61 -4.05 5.27
CA ASP A 152 -3.05 -3.50 4.05
C ASP A 152 -3.01 -4.59 2.97
N CYS A 153 -3.40 -4.26 1.77
CA CYS A 153 -3.48 -5.21 0.67
C CYS A 153 -3.03 -4.58 -0.65
N VAL A 154 -2.61 -5.43 -1.57
CA VAL A 154 -2.34 -5.06 -2.96
C VAL A 154 -3.57 -5.38 -3.79
N PHE A 155 -4.10 -4.37 -4.48
CA PHE A 155 -5.17 -4.53 -5.47
C PHE A 155 -4.56 -4.75 -6.85
N THR A 156 -4.86 -5.88 -7.48
CA THR A 156 -4.28 -6.32 -8.74
C THR A 156 -5.29 -6.25 -9.87
N ILE A 157 -4.92 -5.61 -10.97
CA ILE A 157 -5.78 -5.33 -12.12
C ILE A 157 -5.21 -6.01 -13.36
N ALA A 158 -5.98 -6.91 -13.94
CA ALA A 158 -5.68 -7.49 -15.23
C ALA A 158 -6.20 -6.57 -16.35
N GLU A 159 -5.29 -5.92 -17.08
CA GLU A 159 -5.62 -5.11 -18.25
C GLU A 159 -5.85 -6.01 -19.44
N MET A 160 -7.09 -6.02 -19.97
CA MET A 160 -7.45 -6.79 -21.16
C MET A 160 -6.93 -6.14 -22.44
N SER A 161 -7.01 -4.81 -22.54
CA SER A 161 -6.67 -4.06 -23.75
C SER A 161 -7.30 -4.69 -25.01
N ALA A 162 -6.61 -4.72 -26.15
CA ALA A 162 -7.04 -5.35 -27.38
C ALA A 162 -6.76 -6.86 -27.45
N ASN A 163 -6.32 -7.51 -26.37
CA ASN A 163 -6.00 -8.96 -26.34
C ASN A 163 -7.22 -9.87 -26.60
N HIS A 164 -8.43 -9.30 -26.57
CA HIS A 164 -9.65 -9.97 -27.03
C HIS A 164 -9.71 -10.18 -28.55
N ARG A 165 -8.89 -9.45 -29.34
CA ARG A 165 -8.77 -9.57 -30.81
C ARG A 165 -10.11 -9.50 -31.55
N GLY A 166 -11.06 -8.68 -31.05
CA GLY A 166 -12.39 -8.56 -31.65
C GLY A 166 -13.32 -9.77 -31.46
N ASP A 167 -12.96 -10.73 -30.60
CA ASP A 167 -13.74 -11.90 -30.27
C ASP A 167 -14.31 -11.85 -28.86
N PHE A 168 -15.64 -11.90 -28.74
CA PHE A 168 -16.33 -11.86 -27.47
C PHE A 168 -16.09 -13.09 -26.58
N GLY A 169 -16.01 -14.28 -27.22
CA GLY A 169 -15.69 -15.51 -26.49
C GLY A 169 -14.31 -15.43 -25.83
N ARG A 170 -13.33 -14.95 -26.60
CA ARG A 170 -11.97 -14.71 -26.09
C ARG A 170 -11.95 -13.64 -24.97
N ALA A 171 -12.77 -12.60 -25.08
CA ALA A 171 -12.90 -11.62 -23.99
C ALA A 171 -13.42 -12.27 -22.68
N LYS A 172 -14.41 -13.17 -22.77
CA LYS A 172 -14.88 -13.96 -21.62
C LYS A 172 -13.80 -14.90 -21.07
N GLU A 173 -13.04 -15.55 -21.93
CA GLU A 173 -11.91 -16.40 -21.51
C GLU A 173 -10.84 -15.58 -20.76
N LEU A 174 -10.53 -14.35 -21.20
CA LEU A 174 -9.62 -13.43 -20.50
C LEU A 174 -10.15 -13.04 -19.12
N VAL A 175 -11.45 -12.76 -18.97
CA VAL A 175 -12.07 -12.48 -17.66
C VAL A 175 -11.95 -13.69 -16.74
N ALA A 176 -12.25 -14.89 -17.24
CA ALA A 176 -12.11 -16.14 -16.46
C ALA A 176 -10.66 -16.40 -16.07
N ALA A 177 -9.71 -16.18 -16.98
CA ALA A 177 -8.28 -16.33 -16.72
C ALA A 177 -7.77 -15.34 -15.67
N ALA A 178 -8.22 -14.10 -15.70
CA ALA A 178 -7.91 -13.09 -14.69
C ALA A 178 -8.39 -13.53 -13.29
N ALA A 179 -9.65 -13.98 -13.18
CA ALA A 179 -10.21 -14.48 -11.94
C ALA A 179 -9.44 -15.69 -11.42
N ALA A 180 -9.17 -16.68 -12.27
CA ALA A 180 -8.41 -17.88 -11.92
C ALA A 180 -6.96 -17.57 -11.48
N SER A 181 -6.36 -16.50 -12.00
CA SER A 181 -5.04 -16.02 -11.66
C SER A 181 -5.02 -15.20 -10.35
N GLY A 182 -6.17 -15.00 -9.69
CA GLY A 182 -6.28 -14.26 -8.44
C GLY A 182 -6.21 -12.74 -8.58
N ALA A 183 -6.49 -12.20 -9.79
CA ALA A 183 -6.70 -10.77 -9.98
C ALA A 183 -7.92 -10.29 -9.18
N ASP A 184 -7.84 -9.07 -8.66
CA ASP A 184 -8.96 -8.45 -7.94
C ASP A 184 -9.93 -7.77 -8.92
N ALA A 185 -9.45 -7.40 -10.13
CA ALA A 185 -10.27 -6.79 -11.17
C ALA A 185 -9.75 -7.07 -12.58
N VAL A 186 -10.67 -6.94 -13.56
CA VAL A 186 -10.36 -6.80 -14.99
C VAL A 186 -10.64 -5.37 -15.42
N LYS A 187 -9.77 -4.79 -16.24
CA LYS A 187 -9.97 -3.49 -16.84
C LYS A 187 -10.13 -3.58 -18.35
N LEU A 188 -11.10 -2.84 -18.86
CA LEU A 188 -11.36 -2.61 -20.28
C LEU A 188 -10.94 -1.19 -20.68
N GLN A 189 -11.05 -0.91 -21.97
CA GLN A 189 -10.91 0.43 -22.54
C GLN A 189 -12.20 0.77 -23.30
N THR A 190 -12.81 1.91 -22.97
CA THR A 190 -14.09 2.34 -23.55
C THR A 190 -13.88 3.60 -24.37
N TYR A 191 -13.77 3.45 -25.67
CA TYR A 191 -13.61 4.51 -26.67
C TYR A 191 -14.15 4.06 -28.03
N THR A 192 -14.31 5.01 -28.92
CA THR A 192 -14.45 4.80 -30.36
C THR A 192 -13.28 5.48 -31.08
N ALA A 193 -13.02 5.13 -32.33
CA ALA A 193 -11.99 5.83 -33.09
C ALA A 193 -12.21 7.36 -33.13
N ASP A 194 -13.48 7.77 -33.27
CA ASP A 194 -13.88 9.18 -33.31
C ASP A 194 -13.68 9.93 -31.99
N THR A 195 -13.79 9.24 -30.85
CA THR A 195 -13.55 9.86 -29.54
C THR A 195 -12.07 9.92 -29.16
N MET A 196 -11.21 9.12 -29.83
CA MET A 196 -9.77 9.09 -29.60
C MET A 196 -9.01 10.06 -30.50
N THR A 197 -9.44 10.23 -31.74
CA THR A 197 -8.69 11.00 -32.74
C THR A 197 -9.61 11.43 -33.89
N LEU A 198 -9.05 12.18 -34.83
CA LEU A 198 -9.78 12.58 -36.04
C LEU A 198 -9.53 11.60 -37.19
N ASP A 199 -10.55 11.34 -38.01
CA ASP A 199 -10.37 10.63 -39.30
C ASP A 199 -9.63 11.54 -40.29
N CYS A 200 -8.31 11.59 -40.13
CA CYS A 200 -7.41 12.41 -40.92
C CYS A 200 -6.24 11.58 -41.43
N LYS A 201 -5.95 11.69 -42.72
CA LYS A 201 -4.93 10.89 -43.41
C LYS A 201 -3.60 11.62 -43.62
N THR A 202 -3.38 12.72 -42.92
CA THR A 202 -2.20 13.57 -43.11
C THR A 202 -1.61 14.04 -41.78
N GLY A 203 -0.35 14.45 -41.82
CA GLY A 203 0.34 15.07 -40.70
C GLY A 203 0.45 14.14 -39.46
N PRO A 204 0.18 14.64 -38.24
CA PRO A 204 0.37 13.90 -37.01
C PRO A 204 -0.59 12.72 -36.82
N PHE A 205 -1.62 12.58 -37.67
CA PHE A 205 -2.61 11.48 -37.60
C PHE A 205 -2.18 10.23 -38.37
N LEU A 206 -1.06 10.31 -39.14
CA LEU A 206 -0.48 9.17 -39.82
C LEU A 206 0.64 8.57 -38.96
N ILE A 207 0.55 7.26 -38.66
CA ILE A 207 1.55 6.56 -37.85
C ILE A 207 2.80 6.35 -38.69
N SER A 208 3.94 6.76 -38.13
CA SER A 208 5.27 6.64 -38.71
C SER A 208 6.31 6.57 -37.59
N GLY A 209 7.43 5.90 -37.82
CA GLY A 209 8.53 5.85 -36.82
C GLY A 209 9.09 4.47 -36.59
N GLY A 210 8.80 3.50 -37.47
CA GLY A 210 9.33 2.13 -37.39
C GLY A 210 8.51 1.20 -36.52
N THR A 211 7.22 1.47 -36.41
CA THR A 211 6.26 0.61 -35.68
C THR A 211 5.61 -0.41 -36.62
N LEU A 212 4.95 -1.43 -36.07
CA LEU A 212 4.17 -2.41 -36.84
C LEU A 212 2.95 -1.79 -37.54
N TRP A 213 2.56 -0.57 -37.20
CA TRP A 213 1.38 0.13 -37.70
C TRP A 213 1.73 1.27 -38.66
N ASP A 214 3.00 1.38 -39.07
CA ASP A 214 3.44 2.43 -39.98
C ASP A 214 2.63 2.40 -41.29
N GLY A 215 2.16 3.58 -41.68
CA GLY A 215 1.28 3.77 -42.85
C GLY A 215 -0.21 3.67 -42.53
N MET A 216 -0.62 3.24 -41.35
CA MET A 216 -2.01 3.36 -40.89
C MET A 216 -2.26 4.74 -40.31
N THR A 217 -3.54 5.18 -40.33
CA THR A 217 -3.96 6.32 -39.53
C THR A 217 -4.22 5.91 -38.08
N MET A 218 -4.10 6.85 -37.13
CA MET A 218 -4.50 6.61 -35.74
C MET A 218 -5.97 6.18 -35.66
N HIS A 219 -6.85 6.75 -36.47
CA HIS A 219 -8.26 6.41 -36.50
C HIS A 219 -8.51 4.95 -36.92
N GLU A 220 -7.81 4.46 -37.95
CA GLU A 220 -7.86 3.03 -38.38
C GLU A 220 -7.35 2.10 -37.28
N LEU A 221 -6.25 2.47 -36.60
CA LEU A 221 -5.69 1.67 -35.50
C LEU A 221 -6.68 1.57 -34.32
N TYR A 222 -7.19 2.70 -33.84
CA TYR A 222 -8.14 2.71 -32.73
C TYR A 222 -9.46 2.01 -33.07
N GLY A 223 -9.93 2.10 -34.31
CA GLY A 223 -11.09 1.35 -34.77
C GLY A 223 -10.92 -0.17 -34.70
N ARG A 224 -9.70 -0.67 -34.95
CA ARG A 224 -9.40 -2.12 -34.84
C ARG A 224 -9.17 -2.58 -33.39
N ALA A 225 -8.63 -1.71 -32.56
CA ALA A 225 -8.25 -2.06 -31.18
C ALA A 225 -9.39 -1.84 -30.17
N SER A 226 -10.47 -1.14 -30.55
CA SER A 226 -11.56 -0.81 -29.64
C SER A 226 -12.33 -2.05 -29.16
N THR A 227 -12.74 -2.02 -27.89
CA THR A 227 -13.67 -3.00 -27.32
C THR A 227 -15.10 -2.55 -27.63
N PRO A 228 -15.94 -3.40 -28.28
CA PRO A 228 -17.35 -3.07 -28.50
C PRO A 228 -18.07 -2.78 -27.19
N TRP A 229 -18.73 -1.64 -27.11
CA TRP A 229 -19.34 -1.16 -25.85
C TRP A 229 -20.45 -2.09 -25.36
N GLU A 230 -21.19 -2.70 -26.28
CA GLU A 230 -22.26 -3.66 -25.99
C GLU A 230 -21.80 -4.89 -25.19
N TRP A 231 -20.52 -5.22 -25.22
CA TRP A 231 -19.96 -6.35 -24.45
C TRP A 231 -19.84 -6.03 -22.95
N THR A 232 -19.70 -4.76 -22.60
CA THR A 232 -19.29 -4.33 -21.25
C THR A 232 -20.25 -4.82 -20.16
N ALA A 233 -21.55 -4.75 -20.40
CA ALA A 233 -22.55 -5.16 -19.41
C ALA A 233 -22.51 -6.68 -19.13
N GLU A 234 -22.38 -7.50 -20.19
CA GLU A 234 -22.30 -8.96 -20.05
C GLU A 234 -20.96 -9.40 -19.44
N LEU A 235 -19.84 -8.81 -19.88
CA LEU A 235 -18.51 -9.08 -19.30
C LEU A 235 -18.47 -8.71 -17.82
N LYS A 236 -19.10 -7.58 -17.43
CA LYS A 236 -19.19 -7.17 -16.05
C LYS A 236 -19.98 -8.16 -15.20
N ALA A 237 -21.17 -8.55 -15.65
CA ALA A 237 -21.97 -9.53 -14.94
C ALA A 237 -21.23 -10.88 -14.82
N TYR A 238 -20.48 -11.27 -15.86
CA TYR A 238 -19.66 -12.46 -15.81
C TYR A 238 -18.50 -12.35 -14.82
N ALA A 239 -17.77 -11.23 -14.78
CA ALA A 239 -16.71 -10.98 -13.82
C ALA A 239 -17.24 -11.03 -12.37
N GLU A 240 -18.39 -10.38 -12.11
CA GLU A 240 -19.06 -10.40 -10.80
C GLU A 240 -19.45 -11.84 -10.38
N SER A 241 -19.90 -12.68 -11.32
CA SER A 241 -20.20 -14.08 -11.01
C SER A 241 -18.96 -14.91 -10.64
N LEU A 242 -17.78 -14.45 -11.04
CA LEU A 242 -16.48 -15.03 -10.68
C LEU A 242 -15.84 -14.38 -9.44
N GLY A 243 -16.50 -13.39 -8.84
CA GLY A 243 -16.05 -12.72 -7.62
C GLY A 243 -14.97 -11.66 -7.82
N ILE A 244 -14.79 -11.14 -9.04
CA ILE A 244 -13.86 -10.05 -9.34
C ILE A 244 -14.59 -8.82 -9.90
N GLU A 245 -13.98 -7.64 -9.75
CA GLU A 245 -14.52 -6.42 -10.34
C GLU A 245 -14.27 -6.35 -11.85
N LEU A 246 -15.15 -5.66 -12.59
CA LEU A 246 -14.86 -5.18 -13.93
C LEU A 246 -15.13 -3.69 -14.01
N PHE A 247 -14.16 -2.94 -14.52
CA PHE A 247 -14.26 -1.52 -14.78
C PHE A 247 -13.53 -1.14 -16.08
N SER A 248 -13.51 0.14 -16.42
CA SER A 248 -12.95 0.57 -17.69
C SER A 248 -12.25 1.92 -17.60
N THR A 249 -11.41 2.20 -18.59
CA THR A 249 -10.87 3.52 -18.90
C THR A 249 -11.80 4.22 -19.89
N PRO A 250 -12.53 5.29 -19.51
CA PRO A 250 -13.19 6.18 -20.45
C PRO A 250 -12.18 7.15 -21.04
N PHE A 251 -12.30 7.45 -22.33
CA PHE A 251 -11.44 8.43 -23.02
C PHE A 251 -12.18 9.72 -23.36
N ASP A 252 -13.49 9.76 -23.12
CA ASP A 252 -14.32 10.94 -23.29
C ASP A 252 -15.55 10.91 -22.37
N LYS A 253 -16.34 11.97 -22.37
CA LYS A 253 -17.54 12.10 -21.50
C LYS A 253 -18.64 11.11 -21.88
N THR A 254 -18.78 10.76 -23.15
CA THR A 254 -19.81 9.80 -23.59
C THR A 254 -19.51 8.39 -23.06
N ALA A 255 -18.22 8.01 -23.05
CA ALA A 255 -17.75 6.77 -22.41
C ALA A 255 -18.01 6.76 -20.89
N VAL A 256 -17.81 7.91 -20.20
CA VAL A 256 -18.13 8.01 -18.76
C VAL A 256 -19.63 7.79 -18.53
N ASP A 257 -20.50 8.42 -19.33
CA ASP A 257 -21.95 8.30 -19.17
C ASP A 257 -22.44 6.88 -19.50
N PHE A 258 -21.86 6.25 -20.51
CA PHE A 258 -22.12 4.84 -20.81
C PHE A 258 -21.73 3.93 -19.62
N LEU A 259 -20.53 4.10 -19.07
CA LEU A 259 -20.03 3.32 -17.94
C LEU A 259 -20.84 3.55 -16.65
N GLU A 260 -21.41 4.75 -16.47
CA GLU A 260 -22.39 5.01 -15.41
C GLU A 260 -23.67 4.18 -15.59
N GLY A 261 -24.15 4.07 -16.81
CA GLY A 261 -25.30 3.22 -17.15
C GLY A 261 -25.02 1.73 -16.84
N VAL A 262 -23.82 1.26 -17.08
CA VAL A 262 -23.36 -0.11 -16.74
C VAL A 262 -23.06 -0.27 -15.24
N LYS A 263 -22.96 0.83 -14.48
CA LYS A 263 -22.66 0.86 -13.03
C LYS A 263 -21.29 0.24 -12.70
N VAL A 264 -20.24 0.63 -13.42
CA VAL A 264 -18.89 0.21 -13.07
C VAL A 264 -18.50 0.69 -11.66
N PRO A 265 -17.69 -0.09 -10.89
CA PRO A 265 -17.37 0.26 -9.50
C PRO A 265 -16.35 1.38 -9.37
N ARG A 266 -15.51 1.62 -10.38
CA ARG A 266 -14.43 2.61 -10.40
C ARG A 266 -14.08 3.06 -11.81
N TYR A 267 -13.24 4.08 -11.93
CA TYR A 267 -12.75 4.62 -13.20
C TYR A 267 -11.24 4.62 -13.28
N LYS A 268 -10.72 4.49 -14.50
CA LYS A 268 -9.31 4.71 -14.82
C LYS A 268 -9.17 5.91 -15.77
N ILE A 269 -8.17 6.73 -15.56
CA ILE A 269 -7.69 7.72 -16.53
C ILE A 269 -6.32 7.23 -17.01
N ALA A 270 -6.15 7.10 -18.32
CA ALA A 270 -4.91 6.63 -18.89
C ALA A 270 -3.82 7.73 -18.84
N SER A 271 -2.58 7.34 -19.14
CA SER A 271 -1.40 8.21 -18.92
C SER A 271 -1.42 9.47 -19.76
N PHE A 272 -1.91 9.33 -20.98
CA PHE A 272 -1.97 10.46 -21.94
C PHE A 272 -3.13 11.42 -21.64
N GLU A 273 -4.16 10.95 -20.93
CA GLU A 273 -5.34 11.72 -20.51
C GLU A 273 -5.16 12.34 -19.11
N ALA A 274 -4.03 12.12 -18.44
CA ALA A 274 -3.77 12.66 -17.11
C ALA A 274 -3.73 14.20 -17.06
N VAL A 275 -3.59 14.86 -18.20
CA VAL A 275 -3.62 16.32 -18.38
C VAL A 275 -5.00 16.82 -18.87
N ASP A 276 -5.94 15.92 -19.20
CA ASP A 276 -7.30 16.30 -19.56
C ASP A 276 -8.14 16.59 -18.30
N ILE A 277 -7.87 17.73 -17.71
CA ILE A 277 -8.55 18.18 -16.49
C ILE A 277 -10.09 18.23 -16.64
N PRO A 278 -10.68 18.67 -17.79
CA PRO A 278 -12.12 18.58 -18.02
C PRO A 278 -12.68 17.15 -17.95
N LEU A 279 -11.98 16.15 -18.49
CA LEU A 279 -12.39 14.73 -18.42
C LEU A 279 -12.25 14.21 -16.98
N ILE A 280 -11.12 14.51 -16.33
CA ILE A 280 -10.87 14.11 -14.92
C ILE A 280 -11.96 14.64 -14.01
N ARG A 281 -12.31 15.94 -14.10
CA ARG A 281 -13.38 16.54 -13.30
C ARG A 281 -14.73 15.89 -13.56
N TYR A 282 -15.07 15.70 -14.84
CA TYR A 282 -16.33 15.08 -15.22
C TYR A 282 -16.48 13.66 -14.65
N THR A 283 -15.40 12.87 -14.71
CA THR A 283 -15.35 11.52 -14.17
C THR A 283 -15.38 11.52 -12.64
N ALA A 284 -14.59 12.39 -12.02
CA ALA A 284 -14.51 12.50 -10.56
C ALA A 284 -15.85 12.90 -9.92
N ALA A 285 -16.66 13.75 -10.62
CA ALA A 285 -17.98 14.17 -10.18
C ALA A 285 -18.98 13.00 -10.04
N LYS A 286 -18.69 11.83 -10.62
CA LYS A 286 -19.49 10.60 -10.43
C LYS A 286 -19.29 9.98 -9.04
N GLY A 287 -18.29 10.42 -8.25
CA GLY A 287 -18.07 10.02 -6.85
C GLY A 287 -17.52 8.63 -6.62
N LYS A 288 -17.03 7.94 -7.67
CA LYS A 288 -16.44 6.61 -7.60
C LYS A 288 -14.91 6.67 -7.50
N PRO A 289 -14.23 5.63 -7.00
CA PRO A 289 -12.77 5.55 -6.96
C PRO A 289 -12.13 5.85 -8.32
N MET A 290 -11.08 6.66 -8.32
CA MET A 290 -10.34 7.10 -9.51
C MET A 290 -8.92 6.54 -9.48
N LEU A 291 -8.49 5.88 -10.56
CA LEU A 291 -7.10 5.51 -10.80
C LEU A 291 -6.58 6.37 -11.95
N ILE A 292 -5.44 7.04 -11.78
CA ILE A 292 -4.85 7.91 -12.81
C ILE A 292 -3.41 7.48 -13.06
N SER A 293 -3.12 7.00 -14.26
CA SER A 293 -1.73 6.75 -14.69
C SER A 293 -1.04 8.06 -15.02
N VAL A 294 0.25 8.18 -14.64
CA VAL A 294 0.98 9.44 -14.73
C VAL A 294 2.35 9.28 -15.41
N GLY A 295 2.43 8.41 -16.42
CA GLY A 295 3.69 8.03 -17.07
C GLY A 295 4.37 9.16 -17.86
N VAL A 296 3.62 10.18 -18.25
CA VAL A 296 4.09 11.32 -19.05
C VAL A 296 3.86 12.66 -18.36
N SER A 297 3.45 12.64 -17.08
CA SER A 297 3.10 13.85 -16.33
C SER A 297 4.25 14.31 -15.44
N SER A 298 4.40 15.65 -15.32
CA SER A 298 5.23 16.28 -14.29
C SER A 298 4.59 16.17 -12.90
N PRO A 299 5.33 16.36 -11.80
CA PRO A 299 4.76 16.41 -10.46
C PRO A 299 3.66 17.45 -10.29
N GLU A 300 3.76 18.59 -10.98
CA GLU A 300 2.78 19.68 -10.99
C GLU A 300 1.49 19.25 -11.69
N GLU A 301 1.57 18.60 -12.85
CA GLU A 301 0.44 18.05 -13.59
C GLU A 301 -0.26 16.91 -12.80
N MET A 302 0.53 16.08 -12.08
CA MET A 302 -0.03 15.09 -11.16
C MET A 302 -0.85 15.76 -10.05
N GLN A 303 -0.34 16.87 -9.49
CA GLN A 303 -1.07 17.62 -8.45
C GLN A 303 -2.33 18.28 -9.02
N GLU A 304 -2.29 18.80 -10.23
CA GLU A 304 -3.47 19.37 -10.92
C GLU A 304 -4.56 18.30 -11.10
N ALA A 305 -4.19 17.09 -11.51
CA ALA A 305 -5.12 15.97 -11.65
C ALA A 305 -5.77 15.58 -10.30
N VAL A 306 -4.97 15.52 -9.23
CA VAL A 306 -5.46 15.27 -7.86
C VAL A 306 -6.39 16.39 -7.39
N ASP A 307 -5.99 17.64 -7.57
CA ASP A 307 -6.79 18.81 -7.19
C ASP A 307 -8.11 18.86 -7.97
N ALA A 308 -8.11 18.44 -9.24
CA ALA A 308 -9.32 18.33 -10.05
C ALA A 308 -10.31 17.32 -9.46
N CYS A 309 -9.84 16.14 -9.03
CA CYS A 309 -10.68 15.17 -8.33
C CYS A 309 -11.21 15.73 -7.01
N PHE A 310 -10.35 16.34 -6.21
CA PHE A 310 -10.72 16.90 -4.91
C PHE A 310 -11.71 18.05 -5.02
N ALA A 311 -11.62 18.85 -6.07
CA ALA A 311 -12.57 19.95 -6.32
C ALA A 311 -14.00 19.45 -6.55
N GLU A 312 -14.16 18.24 -7.12
CA GLU A 312 -15.46 17.59 -7.29
C GLU A 312 -15.90 16.76 -6.05
N GLY A 313 -15.13 16.84 -4.96
CA GLY A 313 -15.44 16.10 -3.72
C GLY A 313 -15.03 14.63 -3.74
N ASN A 314 -14.29 14.20 -4.76
CA ASN A 314 -13.81 12.84 -4.87
C ASN A 314 -12.39 12.74 -4.30
N PHE A 315 -12.25 12.01 -3.18
CA PHE A 315 -10.99 11.83 -2.46
C PHE A 315 -10.45 10.41 -2.56
N ASP A 316 -11.13 9.51 -3.25
CA ASP A 316 -10.65 8.16 -3.50
C ASP A 316 -9.84 8.12 -4.79
N VAL A 317 -8.63 8.66 -4.70
CA VAL A 317 -7.70 8.82 -5.82
C VAL A 317 -6.49 7.93 -5.61
N THR A 318 -6.09 7.23 -6.67
CA THR A 318 -4.85 6.47 -6.77
C THR A 318 -4.07 6.96 -7.97
N LEU A 319 -2.82 7.39 -7.75
CA LEU A 319 -1.88 7.66 -8.85
C LEU A 319 -1.07 6.41 -9.16
N LEU A 320 -1.04 6.02 -10.43
CA LEU A 320 -0.24 4.89 -10.89
C LEU A 320 1.03 5.42 -11.59
N LYS A 321 2.19 5.19 -10.96
CA LYS A 321 3.47 5.34 -11.67
C LYS A 321 3.39 4.49 -12.94
N CYS A 322 3.77 5.05 -14.06
CA CYS A 322 3.74 4.35 -15.33
C CYS A 322 5.02 4.64 -16.12
N THR A 323 5.37 3.74 -17.04
CA THR A 323 6.35 3.98 -18.10
C THR A 323 5.67 3.63 -19.41
N SER A 324 5.30 4.68 -20.16
CA SER A 324 4.51 4.56 -21.40
C SER A 324 5.38 4.13 -22.58
N ALA A 325 5.98 2.95 -22.46
CA ALA A 325 6.75 2.25 -23.49
C ALA A 325 6.30 0.79 -23.52
N TYR A 326 6.18 0.19 -24.71
CA TYR A 326 5.54 -1.09 -24.94
C TYR A 326 6.42 -2.02 -25.78
N PRO A 327 7.26 -2.92 -25.19
CA PRO A 327 7.50 -3.13 -23.75
C PRO A 327 8.36 -2.04 -23.11
N ALA A 328 8.17 -1.82 -21.80
CA ALA A 328 9.04 -0.96 -21.02
C ALA A 328 10.27 -1.75 -20.55
N LYS A 329 11.47 -1.19 -20.79
CA LYS A 329 12.74 -1.79 -20.34
C LYS A 329 12.96 -1.53 -18.85
N PRO A 330 13.49 -2.51 -18.09
CA PRO A 330 13.70 -2.36 -16.63
C PRO A 330 14.48 -1.12 -16.23
N GLU A 331 15.53 -0.75 -16.97
CA GLU A 331 16.36 0.42 -16.72
C GLU A 331 15.65 1.77 -16.91
N LYS A 332 14.47 1.77 -17.52
CA LYS A 332 13.61 2.95 -17.70
C LYS A 332 12.45 3.02 -16.69
N MET A 333 12.32 2.03 -15.83
CA MET A 333 11.18 1.97 -14.90
C MET A 333 11.25 2.99 -13.77
N HIS A 334 12.43 3.39 -13.34
CA HIS A 334 12.65 4.39 -12.29
C HIS A 334 11.73 4.19 -11.06
N LEU A 335 11.67 2.96 -10.52
CA LEU A 335 10.75 2.58 -9.46
C LEU A 335 10.93 3.38 -8.16
N ALA A 336 12.11 3.98 -7.92
CA ALA A 336 12.33 4.86 -6.78
C ALA A 336 11.33 6.04 -6.73
N THR A 337 10.78 6.44 -7.90
CA THR A 337 9.71 7.46 -8.00
C THR A 337 8.48 7.09 -7.17
N ILE A 338 8.19 5.81 -6.96
CA ILE A 338 7.06 5.37 -6.13
C ILE A 338 7.19 5.89 -4.70
N ARG A 339 8.39 5.83 -4.10
CA ARG A 339 8.63 6.39 -2.75
C ARG A 339 8.40 7.88 -2.71
N ASP A 340 8.93 8.62 -3.68
CA ASP A 340 8.73 10.07 -3.78
C ASP A 340 7.24 10.40 -3.93
N MET A 341 6.50 9.65 -4.75
CA MET A 341 5.05 9.82 -4.88
C MET A 341 4.31 9.52 -3.57
N VAL A 342 4.70 8.49 -2.81
CA VAL A 342 4.12 8.21 -1.48
C VAL A 342 4.38 9.37 -0.52
N GLU A 343 5.57 9.96 -0.53
CA GLU A 343 5.90 11.10 0.31
C GLU A 343 5.11 12.36 -0.09
N ARG A 344 5.03 12.66 -1.38
CA ARG A 344 4.37 13.86 -1.91
C ARG A 344 2.85 13.81 -1.78
N PHE A 345 2.24 12.71 -2.19
CA PHE A 345 0.79 12.60 -2.35
C PHE A 345 0.12 11.81 -1.22
N GLY A 346 0.84 10.90 -0.55
CA GLY A 346 0.28 10.06 0.52
C GLY A 346 -0.26 10.89 1.70
N SER A 347 0.38 12.03 2.03
CA SER A 347 -0.09 12.95 3.09
C SER A 347 -1.45 13.59 2.79
N GLN A 348 -1.87 13.58 1.53
CA GLN A 348 -3.17 14.07 1.06
C GLN A 348 -4.23 12.95 1.00
N GLY A 349 -3.85 11.69 1.27
CA GLY A 349 -4.72 10.53 1.19
C GLY A 349 -4.78 9.87 -0.19
N VAL A 350 -3.86 10.24 -1.09
CA VAL A 350 -3.73 9.63 -2.42
C VAL A 350 -2.94 8.33 -2.30
N ARG A 351 -3.50 7.22 -2.76
CA ARG A 351 -2.78 5.94 -2.87
C ARG A 351 -1.83 5.97 -4.05
N ILE A 352 -0.78 5.18 -3.98
CA ILE A 352 0.19 5.03 -5.06
C ILE A 352 0.18 3.58 -5.56
N GLY A 353 0.30 3.42 -6.87
CA GLY A 353 0.38 2.14 -7.54
C GLY A 353 1.34 2.17 -8.73
N LEU A 354 1.29 1.10 -9.50
CA LEU A 354 2.05 0.92 -10.74
C LEU A 354 1.13 0.46 -11.87
N SER A 355 1.24 1.09 -13.04
CA SER A 355 0.75 0.57 -14.32
C SER A 355 1.97 0.10 -15.09
N ASP A 356 2.09 -1.21 -15.29
CA ASP A 356 3.33 -1.86 -15.73
C ASP A 356 3.24 -2.46 -17.14
N HIS A 357 4.20 -2.11 -17.97
CA HIS A 357 4.38 -2.60 -19.35
C HIS A 357 5.74 -3.32 -19.53
N SER A 358 6.44 -3.64 -18.43
CA SER A 358 7.67 -4.43 -18.48
C SER A 358 7.38 -5.91 -18.73
N LEU A 359 8.41 -6.66 -19.09
CA LEU A 359 8.32 -8.12 -19.12
C LEU A 359 8.47 -8.70 -17.70
N GLY A 360 7.83 -9.84 -17.45
CA GLY A 360 7.98 -10.57 -16.19
C GLY A 360 7.27 -9.97 -14.97
N PRO A 361 7.37 -10.61 -13.80
CA PRO A 361 6.72 -10.21 -12.55
C PRO A 361 7.59 -9.36 -11.62
N GLU A 362 8.88 -9.15 -11.92
CA GLU A 362 9.87 -8.58 -11.01
C GLU A 362 9.56 -7.12 -10.68
N VAL A 363 9.20 -6.35 -11.70
CA VAL A 363 8.91 -4.91 -11.57
C VAL A 363 7.68 -4.66 -10.70
N PRO A 364 6.52 -5.33 -10.90
CA PRO A 364 5.37 -5.22 -10.00
C PRO A 364 5.69 -5.57 -8.54
N VAL A 365 6.42 -6.65 -8.31
CA VAL A 365 6.80 -7.09 -6.95
C VAL A 365 7.70 -6.06 -6.26
N ALA A 366 8.71 -5.54 -6.98
CA ALA A 366 9.58 -4.47 -6.47
C ALA A 366 8.79 -3.17 -6.18
N ALA A 367 7.81 -2.83 -7.01
CA ALA A 367 6.96 -1.66 -6.81
C ALA A 367 6.17 -1.75 -5.50
N VAL A 368 5.63 -2.93 -5.16
CA VAL A 368 4.92 -3.15 -3.89
C VAL A 368 5.85 -2.95 -2.69
N ALA A 369 7.09 -3.46 -2.76
CA ALA A 369 8.09 -3.24 -1.71
C ALA A 369 8.46 -1.75 -1.54
N LEU A 370 8.29 -0.94 -2.58
CA LEU A 370 8.54 0.50 -2.57
C LEU A 370 7.30 1.34 -2.16
N GLY A 371 6.16 0.71 -1.88
CA GLY A 371 4.95 1.38 -1.40
C GLY A 371 3.76 1.37 -2.34
N ALA A 372 3.86 0.76 -3.53
CA ALA A 372 2.70 0.58 -4.40
C ALA A 372 1.65 -0.34 -3.73
N ARG A 373 0.37 0.01 -3.87
CA ARG A 373 -0.78 -0.78 -3.37
C ARG A 373 -1.79 -1.12 -4.44
N VAL A 374 -1.56 -0.67 -5.65
CA VAL A 374 -2.32 -1.05 -6.84
C VAL A 374 -1.33 -1.44 -7.93
N ILE A 375 -1.54 -2.59 -8.53
CA ILE A 375 -0.75 -3.09 -9.67
C ILE A 375 -1.69 -3.33 -10.84
N GLU A 376 -1.43 -2.67 -11.95
CA GLU A 376 -2.09 -2.89 -13.23
C GLU A 376 -1.09 -3.50 -14.20
N LYS A 377 -1.45 -4.62 -14.83
CA LYS A 377 -0.62 -5.31 -15.81
C LYS A 377 -1.45 -5.97 -16.89
N HIS A 378 -0.98 -5.94 -18.13
CA HIS A 378 -1.65 -6.57 -19.26
C HIS A 378 -1.70 -8.09 -19.12
N LEU A 379 -2.85 -8.68 -19.49
CA LEU A 379 -3.11 -10.11 -19.50
C LEU A 379 -3.44 -10.57 -20.92
N THR A 380 -2.85 -11.66 -21.35
CA THR A 380 -3.18 -12.33 -22.61
C THR A 380 -3.28 -13.84 -22.41
N LEU A 381 -4.07 -14.53 -23.21
CA LEU A 381 -4.13 -15.99 -23.20
C LEU A 381 -2.92 -16.63 -23.89
N ASP A 382 -2.39 -15.97 -24.91
CA ASP A 382 -1.28 -16.44 -25.74
C ASP A 382 -0.51 -15.25 -26.33
N ARG A 383 0.71 -15.50 -26.79
CA ARG A 383 1.60 -14.53 -27.44
C ARG A 383 1.95 -14.98 -28.85
N PRO A 384 1.06 -14.81 -29.84
CA PRO A 384 1.40 -15.14 -31.22
C PRO A 384 2.47 -14.19 -31.75
N GLU A 385 3.29 -14.68 -32.66
CA GLU A 385 4.31 -13.89 -33.34
C GLU A 385 3.67 -12.71 -34.09
N GLY A 386 4.26 -11.52 -33.94
CA GLY A 386 3.80 -10.29 -34.60
C GLY A 386 2.64 -9.57 -33.91
N ASP A 387 2.11 -10.08 -32.79
CA ASP A 387 1.10 -9.37 -31.99
C ASP A 387 1.79 -8.46 -30.96
N ALA A 388 1.76 -7.16 -31.22
CA ALA A 388 2.42 -6.16 -30.39
C ALA A 388 1.80 -6.06 -28.99
N GLU A 389 0.47 -6.12 -28.86
CA GLU A 389 -0.26 -6.00 -27.60
C GLU A 389 0.04 -7.16 -26.66
N SER A 390 0.07 -8.38 -27.14
CA SER A 390 0.34 -9.55 -26.32
C SER A 390 1.82 -9.74 -26.00
N SER A 391 2.72 -9.07 -26.71
CA SER A 391 4.17 -9.28 -26.60
C SER A 391 4.73 -8.98 -25.20
N PHE A 392 4.15 -8.02 -24.47
CA PHE A 392 4.54 -7.63 -23.12
C PHE A 392 3.52 -8.02 -22.04
N ALA A 393 2.35 -8.54 -22.45
CA ALA A 393 1.33 -9.01 -21.53
C ALA A 393 1.74 -10.33 -20.85
N LEU A 394 1.31 -10.56 -19.62
CA LEU A 394 1.51 -11.83 -18.92
C LEU A 394 0.48 -12.87 -19.36
N THR A 395 0.89 -14.12 -19.45
CA THR A 395 -0.02 -15.28 -19.53
C THR A 395 -0.70 -15.52 -18.17
N PRO A 396 -1.80 -16.28 -18.09
CA PRO A 396 -2.51 -16.53 -16.82
C PRO A 396 -1.61 -17.10 -15.72
N ASN A 397 -0.70 -18.02 -16.06
CA ASN A 397 0.24 -18.61 -15.10
C ASN A 397 1.25 -17.58 -14.58
N GLU A 398 1.80 -16.75 -15.44
CA GLU A 398 2.72 -15.67 -15.08
C GLU A 398 2.02 -14.61 -14.24
N PHE A 399 0.79 -14.24 -14.62
CA PHE A 399 -0.02 -13.27 -13.89
C PHE A 399 -0.34 -13.79 -12.48
N GLY A 400 -0.74 -15.05 -12.34
CA GLY A 400 -0.99 -15.68 -11.03
C GLY A 400 0.26 -15.73 -10.16
N ALA A 401 1.43 -16.04 -10.75
CA ALA A 401 2.70 -15.98 -10.03
C ALA A 401 3.04 -14.56 -9.55
N MET A 402 2.82 -13.55 -10.40
CA MET A 402 2.97 -12.13 -10.06
C MET A 402 2.05 -11.74 -8.90
N VAL A 403 0.75 -12.05 -8.97
CA VAL A 403 -0.24 -11.74 -7.93
C VAL A 403 0.18 -12.33 -6.58
N LYS A 404 0.53 -13.62 -6.57
CA LYS A 404 1.00 -14.31 -5.36
C LYS A 404 2.23 -13.65 -4.77
N ALA A 405 3.22 -13.33 -5.60
CA ALA A 405 4.45 -12.69 -5.16
C ALA A 405 4.22 -11.25 -4.66
N ALA A 406 3.42 -10.45 -5.38
CA ALA A 406 3.09 -9.09 -5.01
C ALA A 406 2.32 -9.02 -3.67
N LYS A 407 1.32 -9.89 -3.47
CA LYS A 407 0.59 -9.97 -2.20
C LYS A 407 1.48 -10.52 -1.06
N GLY A 408 2.40 -11.45 -1.36
CA GLY A 408 3.32 -12.03 -0.38
C GLY A 408 4.42 -11.07 0.08
N VAL A 409 4.88 -10.15 -0.77
CA VAL A 409 5.97 -9.23 -0.41
C VAL A 409 5.57 -8.21 0.65
N LEU A 410 4.29 -7.86 0.80
CA LEU A 410 3.79 -7.01 1.88
C LEU A 410 4.17 -7.58 3.26
N SER A 411 3.91 -8.87 3.45
CA SER A 411 4.28 -9.55 4.70
C SER A 411 5.79 -9.65 4.88
N ALA A 412 6.55 -9.75 3.78
CA ALA A 412 8.00 -9.87 3.81
C ALA A 412 8.71 -8.53 4.12
N VAL A 413 8.13 -7.40 3.72
CA VAL A 413 8.68 -6.07 4.03
C VAL A 413 8.68 -5.83 5.54
N GLY A 414 7.57 -6.11 6.23
CA GLY A 414 7.45 -6.03 7.68
C GLY A 414 7.93 -4.71 8.29
N ASP A 415 8.19 -4.74 9.57
CA ASP A 415 8.79 -3.63 10.33
C ASP A 415 10.32 -3.74 10.38
N VAL A 416 11.02 -2.62 10.56
CA VAL A 416 12.46 -2.65 10.88
C VAL A 416 12.65 -3.33 12.25
N SER A 417 13.25 -4.51 12.25
CA SER A 417 13.49 -5.28 13.46
C SER A 417 14.91 -5.87 13.45
N TYR A 418 15.67 -5.54 14.48
CA TYR A 418 16.96 -6.15 14.80
C TYR A 418 16.84 -7.16 15.95
N ALA A 419 15.64 -7.52 16.36
CA ALA A 419 15.41 -8.49 17.41
C ALA A 419 15.97 -9.85 16.98
N ALA A 420 16.90 -10.38 17.79
CA ALA A 420 17.38 -11.74 17.57
C ALA A 420 16.24 -12.71 17.90
N ASP A 421 15.91 -13.59 16.97
CA ASP A 421 15.02 -14.72 17.25
C ASP A 421 15.55 -15.52 18.45
N PRO A 422 14.81 -15.61 19.55
CA PRO A 422 15.26 -16.38 20.73
C PRO A 422 15.56 -17.83 20.40
N THR A 423 14.86 -18.43 19.44
CA THR A 423 15.08 -19.82 19.01
C THR A 423 16.38 -19.97 18.22
N GLY A 424 16.73 -18.95 17.42
CA GLY A 424 17.98 -18.88 16.67
C GLY A 424 19.22 -18.70 17.55
N ARG A 425 19.08 -18.13 18.77
CA ARG A 425 20.21 -17.93 19.68
C ARG A 425 20.89 -19.24 20.08
N ARG A 426 20.13 -20.33 20.19
CA ARG A 426 20.68 -21.64 20.52
C ARG A 426 21.64 -22.17 19.44
N GLY A 427 21.52 -21.74 18.20
CA GLY A 427 22.44 -22.06 17.10
C GLY A 427 23.75 -21.28 17.12
N ARG A 428 23.91 -20.27 17.99
CA ARG A 428 25.13 -19.47 18.09
C ARG A 428 26.28 -20.29 18.69
N ARG A 429 27.49 -19.81 18.51
CA ARG A 429 28.65 -20.35 19.23
C ARG A 429 28.71 -19.76 20.63
N SER A 430 29.16 -20.58 21.57
CA SER A 430 29.56 -20.16 22.91
C SER A 430 30.77 -21.02 23.38
N LEU A 431 31.33 -20.68 24.51
CA LEU A 431 32.48 -21.39 25.08
C LEU A 431 32.04 -22.60 25.86
N PHE A 432 32.70 -23.71 25.62
CA PHE A 432 32.49 -24.98 26.33
C PHE A 432 33.81 -25.58 26.76
N VAL A 433 33.76 -26.33 27.85
CA VAL A 433 34.84 -27.24 28.27
C VAL A 433 34.95 -28.38 27.25
N ALA A 434 36.09 -28.48 26.58
CA ALA A 434 36.34 -29.44 25.50
C ALA A 434 36.97 -30.76 25.96
N GLU A 435 37.58 -30.77 27.13
CA GLU A 435 38.16 -31.94 27.80
C GLU A 435 37.87 -31.88 29.30
N ASP A 436 37.76 -33.01 29.96
CA ASP A 436 37.60 -33.05 31.43
C ASP A 436 38.74 -32.31 32.14
N MET A 437 38.43 -31.46 33.11
CA MET A 437 39.36 -30.63 33.82
C MET A 437 39.22 -30.85 35.34
N LYS A 438 40.34 -30.85 36.06
CA LYS A 438 40.38 -30.86 37.52
C LYS A 438 40.49 -29.47 38.09
N MET A 439 40.03 -29.29 39.32
CA MET A 439 40.22 -28.06 40.07
C MET A 439 41.69 -27.64 40.08
N GLY A 440 41.97 -26.37 39.78
CA GLY A 440 43.33 -25.83 39.69
C GLY A 440 44.00 -25.96 38.32
N GLU A 441 43.49 -26.71 37.39
CA GLU A 441 44.01 -26.78 36.01
C GLU A 441 43.82 -25.45 35.26
N VAL A 442 44.76 -25.15 34.38
CA VAL A 442 44.76 -23.91 33.61
C VAL A 442 43.88 -24.08 32.37
N PHE A 443 43.04 -23.09 32.11
CA PHE A 443 42.26 -22.99 30.88
C PHE A 443 43.20 -22.65 29.69
N THR A 444 43.11 -23.47 28.64
CA THR A 444 43.88 -23.39 27.41
C THR A 444 42.96 -23.51 26.19
N GLU A 445 43.46 -23.18 25.00
CA GLU A 445 42.71 -23.37 23.75
C GLU A 445 42.37 -24.84 23.47
N ARG A 446 43.03 -25.81 24.13
CA ARG A 446 42.77 -27.22 24.02
C ARG A 446 41.53 -27.62 24.82
N ASN A 447 41.41 -27.16 26.08
CA ASN A 447 40.36 -27.57 27.00
C ASN A 447 39.17 -26.60 27.09
N VAL A 448 39.26 -25.44 26.45
CA VAL A 448 38.09 -24.51 26.23
C VAL A 448 38.00 -24.16 24.77
N ARG A 449 36.83 -24.36 24.19
CA ARG A 449 36.62 -24.14 22.76
C ARG A 449 35.32 -23.40 22.51
N SER A 450 35.34 -22.53 21.46
CA SER A 450 34.15 -21.92 20.89
C SER A 450 33.45 -22.91 19.98
N VAL A 451 32.28 -23.40 20.40
CA VAL A 451 31.47 -24.38 19.65
C VAL A 451 30.00 -24.04 19.77
N ARG A 452 29.12 -24.73 19.04
CA ARG A 452 27.68 -24.73 19.27
C ARG A 452 27.31 -25.80 20.29
N PRO A 453 26.25 -25.58 21.10
CA PRO A 453 25.22 -24.56 21.07
C PRO A 453 25.60 -23.27 21.83
N GLY A 454 24.64 -22.33 21.92
CA GLY A 454 24.81 -21.00 22.52
C GLY A 454 24.51 -20.91 24.03
N ASP A 455 24.78 -21.98 24.79
CA ASP A 455 24.42 -22.11 26.21
C ASP A 455 25.52 -21.64 27.18
N GLY A 456 26.76 -21.42 26.69
CA GLY A 456 27.90 -20.95 27.47
C GLY A 456 28.17 -19.43 27.31
N CYS A 457 29.28 -18.96 27.89
CA CYS A 457 29.75 -17.57 27.72
C CYS A 457 30.01 -17.24 26.25
N ASP A 458 29.84 -16.00 25.89
CA ASP A 458 30.16 -15.49 24.54
C ASP A 458 31.63 -15.77 24.18
N PRO A 459 31.93 -16.17 22.94
CA PRO A 459 33.31 -16.46 22.49
C PRO A 459 34.31 -15.31 22.68
N LYS A 460 33.83 -14.05 22.71
CA LYS A 460 34.66 -12.87 22.95
C LYS A 460 35.42 -12.88 24.28
N PHE A 461 34.93 -13.63 25.26
CA PHE A 461 35.57 -13.77 26.57
C PHE A 461 36.68 -14.82 26.60
N LEU A 462 36.95 -15.55 25.51
CA LEU A 462 38.00 -16.58 25.48
C LEU A 462 39.38 -16.04 25.89
N PRO A 463 39.85 -14.89 25.41
CA PRO A 463 41.13 -14.31 25.84
C PRO A 463 41.25 -14.06 27.35
N GLU A 464 40.12 -13.70 27.98
CA GLU A 464 40.05 -13.43 29.39
C GLU A 464 40.03 -14.70 30.27
N ILE A 465 39.62 -15.81 29.69
CA ILE A 465 39.52 -17.13 30.32
C ILE A 465 40.85 -17.84 30.26
N LEU A 466 41.55 -17.78 29.11
CA LEU A 466 42.82 -18.46 28.92
C LEU A 466 43.86 -18.02 29.95
N GLY A 467 44.58 -18.98 30.53
CA GLY A 467 45.59 -18.75 31.52
C GLY A 467 45.06 -18.70 32.98
N LYS A 468 43.73 -18.56 33.18
CA LYS A 468 43.13 -18.70 34.52
C LYS A 468 43.02 -20.15 34.96
N ARG A 469 42.72 -20.39 36.22
CA ARG A 469 42.60 -21.74 36.80
C ARG A 469 41.14 -22.09 37.08
N ALA A 470 40.78 -23.37 36.90
CA ALA A 470 39.45 -23.86 37.24
C ALA A 470 39.25 -23.88 38.77
N ARG A 471 38.11 -23.38 39.24
CA ARG A 471 37.74 -23.41 40.66
C ARG A 471 37.14 -24.74 41.10
N CYS A 472 36.74 -25.58 40.20
CA CYS A 472 36.15 -26.90 40.46
C CYS A 472 36.48 -27.88 39.32
N ASP A 473 36.17 -29.15 39.52
CA ASP A 473 36.22 -30.16 38.46
C ASP A 473 35.14 -29.82 37.40
N LEU A 474 35.51 -29.85 36.14
CA LEU A 474 34.63 -29.51 35.00
C LEU A 474 34.67 -30.69 34.00
N ALA A 475 33.51 -31.23 33.69
CA ALA A 475 33.38 -32.31 32.69
C ALA A 475 33.35 -31.70 31.26
N LYS A 476 33.85 -32.45 30.31
CA LYS A 476 33.71 -32.16 28.88
C LYS A 476 32.24 -31.93 28.52
N GLY A 477 31.99 -30.89 27.76
CA GLY A 477 30.64 -30.47 27.37
C GLY A 477 29.96 -29.51 28.34
N THR A 478 30.63 -29.15 29.46
CA THR A 478 30.12 -28.11 30.38
C THR A 478 30.13 -26.74 29.72
N PRO A 479 28.97 -26.00 29.65
CA PRO A 479 28.96 -24.62 29.18
C PRO A 479 29.81 -23.73 30.10
N MET A 480 30.76 -22.99 29.55
CA MET A 480 31.60 -22.08 30.35
C MET A 480 30.80 -20.97 31.01
N LYS A 481 31.11 -20.74 32.29
CA LYS A 481 30.57 -19.62 33.11
C LYS A 481 31.72 -18.89 33.79
N VAL A 482 31.50 -17.59 34.08
CA VAL A 482 32.48 -16.75 34.81
C VAL A 482 32.80 -17.30 36.18
N ASP A 483 31.84 -17.94 36.83
CA ASP A 483 31.97 -18.53 38.18
C ASP A 483 33.00 -19.67 38.26
N TYR A 484 33.41 -20.26 37.15
CA TYR A 484 34.39 -21.33 37.09
C TYR A 484 35.86 -20.86 37.07
N LEU A 485 36.05 -19.53 37.01
CA LEU A 485 37.37 -18.89 36.92
C LEU A 485 37.95 -18.62 38.34
N GLY A 486 39.19 -19.11 38.57
CA GLY A 486 39.99 -18.88 39.77
C GLY A 486 40.97 -17.73 39.64
#